data_6647afa080e453780aff0d16d035be09
#
_entry.id   6647afa080e453780aff0d16d035be09
#
_cell.length_a   1.000
_cell.length_b   1.000
_cell.length_c   1.000
_cell.angle_alpha   90.00
_cell.angle_beta   90.00
_cell.angle_gamma   90.00
#
_symmetry.space_group_name_H-M   'P 1'
#
loop_
_entity.id
_entity.type
_entity.pdbx_description
1 polymer ?
#
loop_
_entity_poly.entity_id
_entity_poly.type
_entity_poly.pdbx_seq_one_letter_code
_entity_poly.pdbx_strand_id
1 'polypeptide(L)'
;LPALEGQTVLVTGAARGLGAAIARHLHGLGARLILLDRDEEGLADIGAACPGATSAVVDLADATATERAIAEVVTGPVDTLIHNAAILRVEPLVAVSLDTFQATLNVGIQAAFQLTKAVWSGMKERGGALVFVSSRSGVEGFAGETAYCAGKHALEGFSKCLALEGVSHGILSVTITPGMYMHTPMSETTYPPELREKWVDPILLAPAFSYLATRPMQLSGQRLNAWDLSQEQPAP
;
A
#
# COMPACT_ATOMS: atom_id res chain seq x y z
N LEU A 1 11.71 -12.49 -12.46
CA LEU A 1 10.58 -11.60 -12.13
C LEU A 1 9.89 -11.17 -13.42
N PRO A 2 8.57 -11.02 -13.44
CA PRO A 2 7.84 -10.60 -14.63
C PRO A 2 8.22 -9.15 -14.99
N ALA A 3 8.45 -8.89 -16.27
CA ALA A 3 8.55 -7.52 -16.77
C ALA A 3 7.18 -6.82 -16.62
N LEU A 4 7.19 -5.57 -16.15
CA LEU A 4 5.99 -4.76 -15.97
C LEU A 4 5.94 -3.60 -16.98
N GLU A 5 6.63 -3.76 -18.10
CA GLU A 5 6.66 -2.77 -19.17
C GLU A 5 5.25 -2.41 -19.64
N GLY A 6 4.98 -1.13 -19.71
CA GLY A 6 3.68 -0.61 -20.11
C GLY A 6 2.61 -0.59 -19.02
N GLN A 7 2.82 -1.25 -17.87
CA GLN A 7 1.89 -1.18 -16.76
C GLN A 7 2.05 0.11 -15.96
N THR A 8 0.95 0.67 -15.51
CA THR A 8 0.90 1.83 -14.61
C THR A 8 0.55 1.35 -13.19
N VAL A 9 1.44 1.62 -12.24
CA VAL A 9 1.27 1.25 -10.83
C VAL A 9 1.17 2.49 -9.97
N LEU A 10 0.09 2.60 -9.19
CA LEU A 10 -0.10 3.66 -8.19
C LEU A 10 0.29 3.13 -6.82
N VAL A 11 1.18 3.85 -6.13
CA VAL A 11 1.67 3.51 -4.79
C VAL A 11 1.43 4.67 -3.83
N THR A 12 0.79 4.42 -2.69
CA THR A 12 0.65 5.40 -1.61
C THR A 12 1.65 5.14 -0.47
N GLY A 13 2.02 6.18 0.25
CA GLY A 13 3.10 6.08 1.25
C GLY A 13 4.43 5.76 0.58
N ALA A 14 4.67 6.38 -0.58
CA ALA A 14 5.76 6.01 -1.49
C ALA A 14 7.10 6.66 -1.15
N ALA A 15 7.13 7.69 -0.30
CA ALA A 15 8.32 8.48 -0.03
C ALA A 15 9.40 7.71 0.73
N ARG A 16 9.03 6.72 1.55
CA ARG A 16 9.96 6.01 2.43
C ARG A 16 9.53 4.58 2.78
N GLY A 17 10.41 3.85 3.46
CA GLY A 17 10.14 2.50 3.96
C GLY A 17 9.70 1.53 2.88
N LEU A 18 8.65 0.75 3.14
CA LEU A 18 8.17 -0.28 2.22
C LEU A 18 7.67 0.33 0.90
N GLY A 19 6.95 1.46 0.93
CA GLY A 19 6.46 2.10 -0.29
C GLY A 19 7.57 2.53 -1.23
N ALA A 20 8.65 3.11 -0.70
CA ALA A 20 9.83 3.48 -1.47
C ALA A 20 10.56 2.25 -2.06
N ALA A 21 10.67 1.17 -1.29
CA ALA A 21 11.26 -0.08 -1.74
C ALA A 21 10.44 -0.70 -2.89
N ILE A 22 9.10 -0.74 -2.74
CA ILE A 22 8.19 -1.19 -3.78
C ILE A 22 8.35 -0.34 -5.05
N ALA A 23 8.34 1.00 -4.93
CA ALA A 23 8.46 1.90 -6.06
C ALA A 23 9.75 1.65 -6.86
N ARG A 24 10.91 1.59 -6.19
CA ARG A 24 12.20 1.31 -6.83
C ARG A 24 12.21 -0.05 -7.55
N HIS A 25 11.69 -1.07 -6.89
CA HIS A 25 11.64 -2.42 -7.45
C HIS A 25 10.76 -2.48 -8.71
N LEU A 26 9.55 -1.93 -8.65
CA LEU A 26 8.62 -1.94 -9.79
C LEU A 26 9.13 -1.07 -10.96
N HIS A 27 9.78 0.07 -10.65
CA HIS A 27 10.44 0.88 -11.66
C HIS A 27 11.55 0.09 -12.38
N GLY A 28 12.37 -0.64 -11.62
CA GLY A 28 13.41 -1.52 -12.18
C GLY A 28 12.88 -2.63 -13.09
N LEU A 29 11.60 -2.99 -12.98
CA LEU A 29 10.89 -3.93 -13.85
C LEU A 29 10.14 -3.27 -15.01
N GLY A 30 10.31 -1.95 -15.22
CA GLY A 30 9.75 -1.20 -16.34
C GLY A 30 8.35 -0.63 -16.10
N ALA A 31 7.81 -0.68 -14.87
CA ALA A 31 6.52 -0.07 -14.56
C ALA A 31 6.58 1.47 -14.62
N ARG A 32 5.51 2.10 -15.11
CA ARG A 32 5.25 3.53 -14.92
C ARG A 32 4.63 3.74 -13.55
N LEU A 33 5.15 4.69 -12.79
CA LEU A 33 4.73 4.90 -11.40
C LEU A 33 3.92 6.18 -11.23
N ILE A 34 2.89 6.08 -10.39
CA ILE A 34 2.18 7.20 -9.78
C ILE A 34 2.41 7.08 -8.27
N LEU A 35 3.03 8.10 -7.66
CA LEU A 35 3.50 8.07 -6.28
C LEU A 35 2.79 9.13 -5.45
N LEU A 36 2.15 8.73 -4.36
CA LEU A 36 1.48 9.64 -3.44
C LEU A 36 2.09 9.53 -2.04
N ASP A 37 2.46 10.66 -1.48
CA ASP A 37 2.89 10.77 -0.08
C ASP A 37 2.71 12.22 0.40
N ARG A 38 2.75 12.44 1.71
CA ARG A 38 2.78 13.79 2.30
C ARG A 38 4.20 14.32 2.50
N ASP A 39 5.20 13.45 2.43
CA ASP A 39 6.62 13.78 2.58
C ASP A 39 7.18 14.23 1.23
N GLU A 40 7.24 15.56 1.02
CA GLU A 40 7.68 16.18 -0.22
C GLU A 40 9.14 15.85 -0.54
N GLU A 41 10.03 15.91 0.47
CA GLU A 41 11.45 15.62 0.30
C GLU A 41 11.67 14.15 -0.09
N GLY A 42 11.02 13.23 0.65
CA GLY A 42 11.11 11.81 0.33
C GLY A 42 10.52 11.46 -1.04
N LEU A 43 9.43 12.15 -1.48
CA LEU A 43 8.90 11.99 -2.84
C LEU A 43 9.88 12.48 -3.91
N ALA A 44 10.57 13.59 -3.67
CA ALA A 44 11.58 14.09 -4.58
C ALA A 44 12.75 13.09 -4.73
N ASP A 45 13.20 12.49 -3.63
CA ASP A 45 14.24 11.46 -3.63
C ASP A 45 13.82 10.21 -4.42
N ILE A 46 12.59 9.75 -4.22
CA ILE A 46 12.06 8.60 -4.98
C ILE A 46 11.84 8.98 -6.45
N GLY A 47 11.39 10.19 -6.75
CA GLY A 47 11.26 10.69 -8.12
C GLY A 47 12.60 10.71 -8.87
N ALA A 48 13.67 11.10 -8.19
CA ALA A 48 15.03 11.04 -8.74
C ALA A 48 15.51 9.60 -8.98
N ALA A 49 15.14 8.67 -8.10
CA ALA A 49 15.46 7.24 -8.22
C ALA A 49 14.58 6.49 -9.23
N CYS A 50 13.41 7.04 -9.58
CA CYS A 50 12.43 6.45 -10.51
C CYS A 50 12.10 7.48 -11.62
N PRO A 51 13.03 7.77 -12.54
CA PRO A 51 12.81 8.76 -13.59
C PRO A 51 11.54 8.49 -14.40
N GLY A 52 10.74 9.52 -14.64
CA GLY A 52 9.47 9.42 -15.33
C GLY A 52 8.27 9.05 -14.45
N ALA A 53 8.46 8.85 -13.16
CA ALA A 53 7.35 8.71 -12.22
C ALA A 53 6.56 10.03 -12.10
N THR A 54 5.23 9.95 -12.06
CA THR A 54 4.36 11.05 -11.68
C THR A 54 4.18 11.02 -10.17
N SER A 55 4.23 12.17 -9.50
CA SER A 55 4.02 12.22 -8.04
C SER A 55 3.11 13.36 -7.63
N ALA A 56 2.40 13.21 -6.50
CA ALA A 56 1.69 14.29 -5.85
C ALA A 56 1.95 14.26 -4.34
N VAL A 57 2.25 15.43 -3.79
CA VAL A 57 2.35 15.64 -2.34
C VAL A 57 0.95 15.83 -1.78
N VAL A 58 0.50 14.88 -0.95
CA VAL A 58 -0.85 14.90 -0.38
C VAL A 58 -0.90 14.24 0.98
N ASP A 59 -1.53 14.88 1.96
CA ASP A 59 -1.92 14.20 3.19
C ASP A 59 -3.26 13.48 2.97
N LEU A 60 -3.20 12.16 2.92
CA LEU A 60 -4.37 11.29 2.73
C LEU A 60 -5.36 11.34 3.92
N ALA A 61 -5.04 12.02 5.01
CA ALA A 61 -5.99 12.32 6.08
C ALA A 61 -7.03 13.36 5.65
N ASP A 62 -6.71 14.23 4.67
CA ASP A 62 -7.64 15.20 4.07
C ASP A 62 -8.31 14.58 2.83
N ALA A 63 -9.60 14.25 2.97
CA ALA A 63 -10.38 13.64 1.90
C ALA A 63 -10.48 14.51 0.64
N THR A 64 -10.62 15.82 0.81
CA THR A 64 -10.76 16.77 -0.30
C THR A 64 -9.43 16.96 -1.03
N ALA A 65 -8.32 17.06 -0.28
CA ALA A 65 -6.98 17.09 -0.87
C ALA A 65 -6.67 15.78 -1.60
N THR A 66 -7.06 14.64 -1.02
CA THR A 66 -6.90 13.32 -1.65
C THR A 66 -7.64 13.23 -2.98
N GLU A 67 -8.91 13.66 -3.03
CA GLU A 67 -9.71 13.65 -4.27
C GLU A 67 -9.08 14.54 -5.35
N ARG A 68 -8.60 15.73 -5.00
CA ARG A 68 -7.89 16.63 -5.92
C ARG A 68 -6.60 16.01 -6.45
N ALA A 69 -5.77 15.47 -5.57
CA ALA A 69 -4.51 14.83 -5.97
C ALA A 69 -4.76 13.63 -6.90
N ILE A 70 -5.77 12.79 -6.61
CA ILE A 70 -6.16 11.70 -7.48
C ILE A 70 -6.55 12.20 -8.88
N ALA A 71 -7.40 13.23 -8.96
CA ALA A 71 -7.84 13.80 -10.23
C ALA A 71 -6.68 14.39 -11.05
N GLU A 72 -5.66 14.91 -10.38
CA GLU A 72 -4.46 15.46 -11.02
C GLU A 72 -3.56 14.36 -11.61
N VAL A 73 -3.30 13.29 -10.87
CA VAL A 73 -2.28 12.28 -11.26
C VAL A 73 -2.85 11.06 -11.96
N VAL A 74 -4.12 10.71 -11.75
CA VAL A 74 -4.78 9.58 -12.42
C VAL A 74 -5.42 10.06 -13.72
N THR A 75 -4.59 10.38 -14.70
CA THR A 75 -5.02 10.91 -16.01
C THR A 75 -5.22 9.82 -17.07
N GLY A 76 -4.95 8.58 -16.71
CA GLY A 76 -5.07 7.41 -17.58
C GLY A 76 -5.31 6.14 -16.80
N PRO A 77 -5.30 5.00 -17.49
CA PRO A 77 -5.55 3.72 -16.84
C PRO A 77 -4.45 3.35 -15.84
N VAL A 78 -4.87 2.83 -14.69
CA VAL A 78 -3.99 2.26 -13.66
C VAL A 78 -4.21 0.75 -13.65
N ASP A 79 -3.13 -0.01 -13.79
CA ASP A 79 -3.17 -1.47 -13.85
C ASP A 79 -3.07 -2.10 -12.45
N THR A 80 -2.34 -1.43 -11.54
CA THR A 80 -2.18 -1.89 -10.16
C THR A 80 -2.25 -0.71 -9.19
N LEU A 81 -3.08 -0.84 -8.15
CA LEU A 81 -3.12 0.06 -7.00
C LEU A 81 -2.50 -0.66 -5.79
N ILE A 82 -1.46 -0.08 -5.22
CA ILE A 82 -0.83 -0.53 -3.97
C ILE A 82 -1.06 0.53 -2.90
N HIS A 83 -2.05 0.29 -2.04
CA HIS A 83 -2.32 1.18 -0.91
C HIS A 83 -1.48 0.74 0.29
N ASN A 84 -0.37 1.45 0.51
CA ASN A 84 0.60 1.17 1.56
C ASN A 84 0.58 2.23 2.67
N ALA A 85 0.12 3.44 2.40
CA ALA A 85 0.08 4.52 3.39
C ALA A 85 -0.68 4.12 4.66
N ALA A 86 -0.12 4.45 5.82
CA ALA A 86 -0.73 4.20 7.11
C ALA A 86 -0.19 5.16 8.18
N ILE A 87 -0.98 5.39 9.22
CA ILE A 87 -0.55 6.06 10.45
C ILE A 87 -0.63 5.02 11.58
N LEU A 88 0.50 4.77 12.21
CA LEU A 88 0.58 3.97 13.44
C LEU A 88 1.04 4.88 14.58
N ARG A 89 0.16 5.04 15.56
CA ARG A 89 0.48 5.64 16.87
C ARG A 89 0.12 4.65 17.94
N VAL A 90 1.04 4.41 18.84
CA VAL A 90 0.82 3.52 19.98
C VAL A 90 0.56 4.39 21.21
N GLU A 91 -0.68 4.48 21.61
CA GLU A 91 -1.14 5.27 22.75
C GLU A 91 -2.38 4.63 23.43
N PRO A 92 -2.52 4.71 24.76
CA PRO A 92 -3.66 4.14 25.43
C PRO A 92 -4.97 4.81 24.98
N LEU A 93 -6.08 4.05 24.95
CA LEU A 93 -7.38 4.53 24.46
C LEU A 93 -7.79 5.90 25.02
N VAL A 94 -7.52 6.15 26.29
CA VAL A 94 -7.89 7.41 26.96
C VAL A 94 -7.12 8.63 26.44
N ALA A 95 -5.98 8.42 25.77
CA ALA A 95 -5.16 9.49 25.15
C ALA A 95 -5.48 9.69 23.67
N VAL A 96 -6.14 8.72 23.01
CA VAL A 96 -6.49 8.83 21.59
C VAL A 96 -7.52 9.93 21.41
N SER A 97 -7.16 11.01 20.73
CA SER A 97 -8.12 12.04 20.33
C SER A 97 -8.98 11.58 19.15
N LEU A 98 -10.17 12.17 19.01
CA LEU A 98 -11.04 11.92 17.85
C LEU A 98 -10.31 12.25 16.55
N ASP A 99 -9.54 13.34 16.51
CA ASP A 99 -8.77 13.74 15.33
C ASP A 99 -7.71 12.70 14.95
N THR A 100 -6.98 12.17 15.93
CA THR A 100 -6.02 11.08 15.70
C THR A 100 -6.69 9.82 15.16
N PHE A 101 -7.84 9.45 15.76
CA PHE A 101 -8.63 8.31 15.32
C PHE A 101 -9.11 8.49 13.88
N GLN A 102 -9.72 9.64 13.58
CA GLN A 102 -10.21 9.95 12.22
C GLN A 102 -9.09 10.02 11.19
N ALA A 103 -7.99 10.72 11.49
CA ALA A 103 -6.84 10.78 10.58
C ALA A 103 -6.29 9.39 10.24
N THR A 104 -6.21 8.49 11.25
CA THR A 104 -5.76 7.12 11.04
C THR A 104 -6.70 6.34 10.12
N LEU A 105 -8.03 6.46 10.32
CA LEU A 105 -9.02 5.84 9.44
C LEU A 105 -9.05 6.48 8.06
N ASN A 106 -8.91 7.80 7.97
CA ASN A 106 -8.90 8.50 6.68
C ASN A 106 -7.73 8.03 5.81
N VAL A 107 -6.52 7.98 6.37
CA VAL A 107 -5.34 7.48 5.64
C VAL A 107 -5.49 5.99 5.31
N GLY A 108 -6.00 5.19 6.24
CA GLY A 108 -6.12 3.74 6.08
C GLY A 108 -7.23 3.34 5.12
N ILE A 109 -8.48 3.57 5.46
CA ILE A 109 -9.62 3.00 4.73
C ILE A 109 -10.31 4.02 3.79
N GLN A 110 -10.45 5.28 4.19
CA GLN A 110 -11.13 6.27 3.35
C GLN A 110 -10.32 6.56 2.07
N ALA A 111 -8.99 6.77 2.18
CA ALA A 111 -8.14 6.96 1.02
C ALA A 111 -8.10 5.70 0.13
N ALA A 112 -8.07 4.49 0.71
CA ALA A 112 -8.19 3.25 -0.05
C ALA A 112 -9.48 3.20 -0.88
N PHE A 113 -10.61 3.62 -0.30
CA PHE A 113 -11.88 3.71 -1.00
C PHE A 113 -11.85 4.73 -2.14
N GLN A 114 -11.36 5.96 -1.89
CA GLN A 114 -11.29 7.02 -2.91
C GLN A 114 -10.41 6.61 -4.10
N LEU A 115 -9.23 6.06 -3.82
CA LEU A 115 -8.29 5.56 -4.83
C LEU A 115 -8.89 4.40 -5.64
N THR A 116 -9.47 3.42 -4.95
CA THR A 116 -10.12 2.28 -5.61
C THR A 116 -11.24 2.74 -6.54
N LYS A 117 -12.10 3.65 -6.07
CA LYS A 117 -13.19 4.21 -6.87
C LYS A 117 -12.69 4.93 -8.13
N ALA A 118 -11.57 5.63 -8.03
CA ALA A 118 -10.97 6.36 -9.16
C ALA A 118 -10.44 5.42 -10.26
N VAL A 119 -9.85 4.27 -9.87
CA VAL A 119 -9.27 3.32 -10.83
C VAL A 119 -10.24 2.23 -11.28
N TRP A 120 -11.37 2.06 -10.60
CA TRP A 120 -12.30 0.95 -10.75
C TRP A 120 -12.86 0.80 -12.17
N SER A 121 -13.31 1.90 -12.78
CA SER A 121 -13.92 1.86 -14.13
C SER A 121 -12.91 1.38 -15.17
N GLY A 122 -11.67 1.90 -15.14
CA GLY A 122 -10.61 1.44 -16.04
C GLY A 122 -10.21 -0.02 -15.82
N MET A 123 -10.20 -0.45 -14.55
CA MET A 123 -9.92 -1.86 -14.21
C MET A 123 -11.06 -2.80 -14.64
N LYS A 124 -12.32 -2.36 -14.60
CA LYS A 124 -13.43 -3.18 -15.13
C LYS A 124 -13.32 -3.50 -16.60
N GLU A 125 -12.71 -2.62 -17.38
CA GLU A 125 -12.54 -2.81 -18.82
C GLU A 125 -11.37 -3.70 -19.19
N ARG A 126 -10.30 -3.72 -18.35
CA ARG A 126 -9.02 -4.32 -18.72
C ARG A 126 -8.44 -5.29 -17.69
N GLY A 127 -9.14 -5.48 -16.58
CA GLY A 127 -8.63 -6.12 -15.40
C GLY A 127 -7.68 -5.19 -14.64
N GLY A 128 -7.24 -5.64 -13.46
CA GLY A 128 -6.33 -4.87 -12.61
C GLY A 128 -5.98 -5.61 -11.34
N ALA A 129 -5.13 -4.99 -10.51
CA ALA A 129 -4.78 -5.50 -9.19
C ALA A 129 -4.97 -4.43 -8.12
N LEU A 130 -5.64 -4.78 -7.05
CA LEU A 130 -5.83 -3.97 -5.85
C LEU A 130 -5.10 -4.67 -4.69
N VAL A 131 -4.03 -4.05 -4.21
CA VAL A 131 -3.17 -4.59 -3.16
C VAL A 131 -3.18 -3.65 -1.97
N PHE A 132 -3.75 -4.11 -0.85
CA PHE A 132 -3.86 -3.31 0.37
C PHE A 132 -2.87 -3.83 1.41
N VAL A 133 -1.90 -2.99 1.78
CA VAL A 133 -0.91 -3.36 2.81
C VAL A 133 -1.58 -3.35 4.18
N SER A 134 -1.80 -4.54 4.71
CA SER A 134 -2.39 -4.81 6.01
C SER A 134 -1.32 -5.02 7.08
N SER A 135 -1.68 -5.61 8.20
CA SER A 135 -0.84 -5.90 9.35
C SER A 135 -1.43 -7.07 10.13
N ARG A 136 -0.69 -7.62 11.08
CA ARG A 136 -1.27 -8.47 12.13
C ARG A 136 -2.42 -7.75 12.84
N SER A 137 -2.31 -6.42 12.99
CA SER A 137 -3.36 -5.55 13.55
C SER A 137 -4.63 -5.48 12.69
N GLY A 138 -4.67 -6.13 11.53
CA GLY A 138 -5.89 -6.30 10.71
C GLY A 138 -6.71 -7.54 11.08
N VAL A 139 -6.19 -8.42 11.92
CA VAL A 139 -6.85 -9.67 12.35
C VAL A 139 -6.71 -9.94 13.86
N GLU A 140 -5.84 -9.21 14.54
CA GLU A 140 -5.60 -9.29 15.97
C GLU A 140 -5.74 -7.89 16.58
N GLY A 141 -6.02 -7.81 17.89
CA GLY A 141 -6.00 -6.58 18.66
C GLY A 141 -4.67 -6.40 19.39
N PHE A 142 -4.15 -5.17 19.42
CA PHE A 142 -2.96 -4.79 20.18
C PHE A 142 -3.25 -3.61 21.10
N ALA A 143 -2.79 -3.69 22.33
CA ALA A 143 -2.94 -2.58 23.26
C ALA A 143 -2.23 -1.33 22.73
N GLY A 144 -2.91 -0.20 22.78
CA GLY A 144 -2.41 1.06 22.27
C GLY A 144 -2.57 1.28 20.76
N GLU A 145 -3.06 0.31 20.01
CA GLU A 145 -3.24 0.41 18.55
C GLU A 145 -4.71 0.53 18.12
N THR A 146 -5.57 1.09 18.96
CA THR A 146 -7.03 1.09 18.75
C THR A 146 -7.44 1.62 17.36
N ALA A 147 -6.94 2.78 16.96
CA ALA A 147 -7.26 3.38 15.66
C ALA A 147 -6.65 2.58 14.50
N TYR A 148 -5.40 2.13 14.66
CA TYR A 148 -4.68 1.38 13.63
C TYR A 148 -5.32 0.01 13.39
N CYS A 149 -5.62 -0.74 14.47
CA CYS A 149 -6.34 -2.01 14.35
C CYS A 149 -7.69 -1.84 13.65
N ALA A 150 -8.47 -0.81 14.03
CA ALA A 150 -9.75 -0.53 13.38
C ALA A 150 -9.60 -0.30 11.88
N GLY A 151 -8.64 0.53 11.47
CA GLY A 151 -8.36 0.80 10.04
C GLY A 151 -7.89 -0.45 9.28
N LYS A 152 -7.00 -1.26 9.88
CA LYS A 152 -6.50 -2.48 9.25
C LYS A 152 -7.57 -3.58 9.15
N HIS A 153 -8.42 -3.75 10.15
CA HIS A 153 -9.59 -4.65 10.05
C HIS A 153 -10.57 -4.20 8.97
N ALA A 154 -10.78 -2.89 8.82
CA ALA A 154 -11.62 -2.35 7.75
C ALA A 154 -11.06 -2.69 6.34
N LEU A 155 -9.75 -2.61 6.14
CA LEU A 155 -9.10 -3.01 4.88
C LEU A 155 -9.30 -4.49 4.56
N GLU A 156 -9.25 -5.38 5.57
CA GLU A 156 -9.48 -6.81 5.39
C GLU A 156 -10.90 -7.09 4.86
N GLY A 157 -11.92 -6.44 5.42
CA GLY A 157 -13.30 -6.55 4.95
C GLY A 157 -13.50 -5.92 3.56
N PHE A 158 -12.96 -4.74 3.36
CA PHE A 158 -13.04 -3.99 2.11
C PHE A 158 -12.48 -4.79 0.93
N SER A 159 -11.26 -5.32 1.07
CA SER A 159 -10.62 -6.13 0.03
C SER A 159 -11.44 -7.37 -0.36
N LYS A 160 -12.07 -8.04 0.60
CA LYS A 160 -12.93 -9.21 0.33
C LYS A 160 -14.16 -8.85 -0.50
N CYS A 161 -14.80 -7.71 -0.20
CA CYS A 161 -15.92 -7.22 -1.01
C CYS A 161 -15.48 -6.92 -2.45
N LEU A 162 -14.36 -6.23 -2.62
CA LEU A 162 -13.82 -5.90 -3.94
C LEU A 162 -13.41 -7.15 -4.74
N ALA A 163 -12.92 -8.19 -4.08
CA ALA A 163 -12.61 -9.47 -4.72
C ALA A 163 -13.87 -10.11 -5.32
N LEU A 164 -14.98 -10.08 -4.59
CA LEU A 164 -16.27 -10.61 -5.07
C LEU A 164 -16.83 -9.78 -6.23
N GLU A 165 -16.76 -8.45 -6.14
CA GLU A 165 -17.25 -7.55 -7.18
C GLU A 165 -16.36 -7.54 -8.42
N GLY A 166 -15.05 -7.74 -8.24
CA GLY A 166 -14.04 -7.61 -9.31
C GLY A 166 -13.76 -8.88 -10.10
N VAL A 167 -14.11 -10.06 -9.57
CA VAL A 167 -13.73 -11.36 -10.15
C VAL A 167 -14.18 -11.53 -11.61
N SER A 168 -15.41 -11.12 -11.94
CA SER A 168 -15.95 -11.20 -13.30
C SER A 168 -15.29 -10.23 -14.30
N HIS A 169 -14.51 -9.29 -13.79
CA HIS A 169 -13.78 -8.28 -14.56
C HIS A 169 -12.26 -8.53 -14.59
N GLY A 170 -11.78 -9.66 -14.04
CA GLY A 170 -10.35 -9.93 -13.94
C GLY A 170 -9.63 -8.97 -12.99
N ILE A 171 -10.30 -8.47 -11.96
CA ILE A 171 -9.71 -7.60 -10.94
C ILE A 171 -9.33 -8.46 -9.74
N LEU A 172 -8.03 -8.54 -9.48
CA LEU A 172 -7.47 -9.10 -8.26
C LEU A 172 -7.68 -8.11 -7.11
N SER A 173 -8.16 -8.56 -5.95
CA SER A 173 -8.12 -7.78 -4.73
C SER A 173 -7.60 -8.63 -3.58
N VAL A 174 -6.52 -8.18 -2.93
CA VAL A 174 -5.86 -8.88 -1.82
C VAL A 174 -5.46 -7.92 -0.73
N THR A 175 -5.39 -8.41 0.51
CA THR A 175 -4.61 -7.80 1.57
C THR A 175 -3.27 -8.51 1.71
N ILE A 176 -2.22 -7.77 2.06
CA ILE A 176 -0.89 -8.34 2.28
C ILE A 176 -0.26 -7.76 3.54
N THR A 177 0.19 -8.63 4.44
CA THR A 177 0.99 -8.21 5.60
C THR A 177 2.47 -8.35 5.28
N PRO A 178 3.35 -7.50 5.83
CA PRO A 178 4.80 -7.65 5.65
C PRO A 178 5.34 -9.03 6.04
N GLY A 179 4.82 -9.63 7.12
CA GLY A 179 5.27 -10.95 7.61
C GLY A 179 6.56 -10.92 8.43
N MET A 180 7.37 -9.88 8.27
CA MET A 180 8.61 -9.64 9.00
C MET A 180 8.64 -8.22 9.58
N TYR A 181 9.47 -8.03 10.60
CA TYR A 181 9.83 -6.69 11.05
C TYR A 181 10.73 -6.03 10.01
N MET A 182 10.38 -4.84 9.57
CA MET A 182 11.12 -4.10 8.54
C MET A 182 11.89 -2.94 9.16
N HIS A 183 13.05 -2.63 8.62
CA HIS A 183 13.78 -1.41 8.94
C HIS A 183 13.11 -0.23 8.21
N THR A 184 12.24 0.48 8.90
CA THR A 184 11.50 1.64 8.37
C THR A 184 11.43 2.74 9.43
N PRO A 185 11.24 4.02 9.04
CA PRO A 185 11.02 5.09 10.02
C PRO A 185 9.85 4.83 10.98
N MET A 186 8.81 4.14 10.52
CA MET A 186 7.71 3.72 11.38
C MET A 186 8.18 2.72 12.45
N SER A 187 8.97 1.73 12.06
CA SER A 187 9.49 0.71 12.98
C SER A 187 10.43 1.31 14.03
N GLU A 188 11.29 2.26 13.62
CA GLU A 188 12.23 2.94 14.52
C GLU A 188 11.53 3.74 15.61
N THR A 189 10.37 4.31 15.33
CA THR A 189 9.61 5.11 16.29
C THR A 189 8.63 4.30 17.11
N THR A 190 8.26 3.09 16.66
CA THR A 190 7.13 2.34 17.24
C THR A 190 7.57 1.09 17.98
N TYR A 191 8.61 0.40 17.49
CA TYR A 191 9.02 -0.88 18.07
C TYR A 191 10.21 -0.75 19.02
N PRO A 192 10.27 -1.60 20.06
CA PRO A 192 11.39 -1.63 21.00
C PRO A 192 12.73 -1.88 20.29
N PRO A 193 13.84 -1.24 20.75
CA PRO A 193 15.15 -1.41 20.14
C PRO A 193 15.66 -2.85 20.07
N GLU A 194 15.21 -3.72 20.98
CA GLU A 194 15.58 -5.14 21.05
C GLU A 194 15.12 -5.94 19.83
N LEU A 195 14.12 -5.44 19.10
CA LEU A 195 13.64 -6.08 17.87
C LEU A 195 14.48 -5.73 16.63
N ARG A 196 15.42 -4.79 16.73
CA ARG A 196 16.23 -4.32 15.58
C ARG A 196 17.03 -5.44 14.92
N GLU A 197 17.54 -6.40 15.69
CA GLU A 197 18.26 -7.56 15.16
C GLU A 197 17.41 -8.44 14.23
N LYS A 198 16.07 -8.32 14.32
CA LYS A 198 15.10 -9.07 13.50
C LYS A 198 14.61 -8.27 12.29
N TRP A 199 15.07 -7.04 12.13
CA TRP A 199 14.60 -6.20 11.04
C TRP A 199 15.27 -6.58 9.73
N VAL A 200 14.46 -6.66 8.69
CA VAL A 200 14.92 -6.89 7.32
C VAL A 200 14.81 -5.61 6.50
N ASP A 201 15.60 -5.51 5.44
CA ASP A 201 15.43 -4.44 4.46
C ASP A 201 14.07 -4.61 3.76
N PRO A 202 13.22 -3.56 3.69
CA PRO A 202 11.94 -3.61 3.00
C PRO A 202 12.02 -4.06 1.53
N ILE A 203 13.16 -3.89 0.88
CA ILE A 203 13.37 -4.32 -0.52
C ILE A 203 13.18 -5.83 -0.69
N LEU A 204 13.46 -6.62 0.35
CA LEU A 204 13.29 -8.07 0.32
C LEU A 204 11.82 -8.52 0.23
N LEU A 205 10.88 -7.61 0.51
CA LEU A 205 9.46 -7.86 0.41
C LEU A 205 8.87 -7.39 -0.93
N ALA A 206 9.61 -6.60 -1.69
CA ALA A 206 9.13 -6.00 -2.93
C ALA A 206 8.78 -7.01 -4.04
N PRO A 207 9.46 -8.18 -4.18
CA PRO A 207 9.09 -9.20 -5.17
C PRO A 207 7.64 -9.68 -5.08
N ALA A 208 7.06 -9.75 -3.86
CA ALA A 208 5.64 -10.10 -3.69
C ALA A 208 4.71 -9.13 -4.44
N PHE A 209 5.03 -7.85 -4.45
CA PHE A 209 4.21 -6.83 -5.09
C PHE A 209 4.31 -6.86 -6.62
N SER A 210 5.48 -7.15 -7.18
CA SER A 210 5.62 -7.36 -8.63
C SER A 210 4.89 -8.62 -9.09
N TYR A 211 4.91 -9.70 -8.29
CA TYR A 211 4.12 -10.88 -8.59
C TYR A 211 2.61 -10.57 -8.56
N LEU A 212 2.12 -9.83 -7.56
CA LEU A 212 0.70 -9.45 -7.49
C LEU A 212 0.27 -8.54 -8.65
N ALA A 213 1.16 -7.72 -9.18
CA ALA A 213 0.90 -6.92 -10.38
C ALA A 213 0.66 -7.77 -11.64
N THR A 214 1.06 -9.03 -11.65
CA THR A 214 0.70 -10.00 -12.73
C THR A 214 -0.71 -10.55 -12.62
N ARG A 215 -1.45 -10.19 -11.59
CA ARG A 215 -2.86 -10.58 -11.35
C ARG A 215 -3.07 -12.08 -11.17
N PRO A 216 -2.43 -12.73 -10.21
CA PRO A 216 -2.68 -14.16 -9.92
C PRO A 216 -4.08 -14.33 -9.31
N MET A 217 -5.10 -14.46 -10.16
CA MET A 217 -6.53 -14.41 -9.78
C MET A 217 -6.93 -15.47 -8.75
N GLN A 218 -6.21 -16.59 -8.66
CA GLN A 218 -6.41 -17.61 -7.63
C GLN A 218 -6.15 -17.11 -6.19
N LEU A 219 -5.46 -15.97 -6.04
CA LEU A 219 -5.20 -15.34 -4.75
C LEU A 219 -6.25 -14.30 -4.36
N SER A 220 -7.19 -13.95 -5.26
CA SER A 220 -8.19 -12.92 -5.00
C SER A 220 -9.03 -13.22 -3.75
N GLY A 221 -9.24 -12.22 -2.91
CA GLY A 221 -9.95 -12.34 -1.65
C GLY A 221 -9.10 -12.87 -0.48
N GLN A 222 -7.85 -13.24 -0.71
CA GLN A 222 -6.98 -13.79 0.32
C GLN A 222 -6.21 -12.69 1.06
N ARG A 223 -5.80 -13.04 2.29
CA ARG A 223 -4.80 -12.31 3.07
C ARG A 223 -3.46 -13.03 2.93
N LEU A 224 -2.48 -12.31 2.44
CA LEU A 224 -1.17 -12.84 2.06
C LEU A 224 -0.07 -12.38 3.03
N ASN A 225 1.07 -13.04 2.96
CA ASN A 225 2.30 -12.68 3.66
C ASN A 225 3.37 -12.30 2.62
N ALA A 226 3.86 -11.05 2.66
CA ALA A 226 4.80 -10.54 1.67
C ALA A 226 6.17 -11.24 1.77
N TRP A 227 6.63 -11.53 2.97
CA TRP A 227 7.89 -12.26 3.16
C TRP A 227 7.83 -13.64 2.51
N ASP A 228 6.81 -14.45 2.85
CA ASP A 228 6.68 -15.80 2.33
C ASP A 228 6.52 -15.77 0.80
N LEU A 229 5.63 -14.91 0.29
CA LEU A 229 5.39 -14.78 -1.14
C LEU A 229 6.64 -14.31 -1.90
N SER A 230 7.47 -13.45 -1.30
CA SER A 230 8.73 -12.99 -1.92
C SER A 230 9.78 -14.09 -2.01
N GLN A 231 9.82 -15.03 -1.02
CA GLN A 231 10.75 -16.15 -1.06
C GLN A 231 10.41 -17.19 -2.15
N GLU A 232 9.15 -17.24 -2.56
CA GLU A 232 8.67 -18.11 -3.63
C GLU A 232 8.98 -17.54 -5.03
N GLN A 233 9.33 -16.27 -5.12
CA GLN A 233 9.67 -15.64 -6.39
C GLN A 233 11.16 -15.85 -6.72
N PRO A 234 11.51 -16.06 -8.00
CA PRO A 234 12.91 -16.15 -8.39
C PRO A 234 13.65 -14.85 -8.03
N ALA A 235 14.88 -14.96 -7.57
CA ALA A 235 15.75 -13.81 -7.35
C ALA A 235 15.88 -12.98 -8.65
N PRO A 236 16.04 -11.67 -8.55
CA PRO A 236 16.21 -10.79 -9.70
C PRO A 236 17.47 -11.08 -10.49
#